data_88d4c0241e6a2edb8c333bafe012a885
#
_entry.id   88d4c0241e6a2edb8c333bafe012a885
#
_cell.length_a   1.000
_cell.length_b   1.000
_cell.length_c   1.000
_cell.angle_alpha   90.00
_cell.angle_beta   90.00
_cell.angle_gamma   90.00
#
_symmetry.space_group_name_H-M   'P 1'
#
loop_
_entity.id
_entity.type
_entity.pdbx_description
1 polymer ?
#
loop_
_entity_poly.entity_id
_entity_poly.type
_entity_poly.pdbx_seq_one_letter_code
_entity_poly.pdbx_strand_id
1 'polypeptide(L)'
;MKDDSTKTSSPSTADDVSLPDAGTETAAVRKKRKTAAMKLAAAQIEARIGYIFKDPLLLATAFTHVSALKSQRSRADSYQRLEFLGDHVLGLVISDMLYRAFPQADEGEMSKRLAELVRKEACADVARTPDLLDAIKLGSVGAGAGARLRKSVLGDICEAVIGAIFLDGGYPAAESFVQRNWLERMRKPARPLRDSKTVLQEWAQGKGLPTPVYREVERSGPHHDPQFRVAVDLPGLAPAEGVGGSKRAAEKVAASVMLAREGVSGDNNDG
;
A
#
# COMPACT_ATOMS: atom_id res chain seq x y z
N MET A 1 75.20 11.76 69.14
CA MET A 1 74.88 10.51 69.81
C MET A 1 73.53 10.10 69.22
N LYS A 2 73.58 9.18 68.24
CA LYS A 2 73.15 7.78 68.32
C LYS A 2 71.66 7.74 68.68
N ASP A 3 70.80 7.21 67.96
CA ASP A 3 70.52 5.93 67.27
C ASP A 3 68.95 5.84 67.37
N ASP A 4 68.26 5.22 66.73
CA ASP A 4 68.31 4.03 65.90
C ASP A 4 66.93 3.83 65.21
N SER A 5 67.01 3.29 64.09
CA SER A 5 66.01 2.69 63.24
C SER A 5 64.92 1.88 63.89
N THR A 6 63.76 1.86 63.26
CA THR A 6 63.24 0.55 62.80
C THR A 6 62.24 0.76 61.67
N LYS A 7 62.56 0.18 60.52
CA LYS A 7 61.72 -0.09 59.39
C LYS A 7 60.73 -1.22 59.75
N THR A 8 59.47 -1.00 59.45
CA THR A 8 58.57 -2.11 59.17
C THR A 8 57.92 -1.91 57.77
N SER A 9 58.33 -2.75 56.87
CA SER A 9 57.80 -2.88 55.53
C SER A 9 56.53 -3.73 55.55
N SER A 10 55.46 -3.22 54.97
CA SER A 10 54.30 -4.01 54.58
C SER A 10 54.22 -4.08 53.06
N PRO A 11 53.97 -5.25 52.43
CA PRO A 11 53.89 -5.38 51.01
C PRO A 11 52.42 -5.01 50.54
N SER A 12 52.36 -4.01 49.68
CA SER A 12 51.17 -3.71 48.95
C SER A 12 51.14 -4.58 47.66
N THR A 13 50.31 -5.63 47.67
CA THR A 13 49.90 -6.32 46.44
C THR A 13 48.69 -5.64 45.92
N ALA A 14 48.87 -4.71 44.97
CA ALA A 14 47.82 -4.24 44.11
C ALA A 14 47.72 -5.21 42.94
N ASP A 15 46.73 -6.11 42.97
CA ASP A 15 46.36 -6.89 41.82
C ASP A 15 45.76 -5.94 40.76
N ASP A 16 46.58 -5.68 39.75
CA ASP A 16 46.18 -4.98 38.53
C ASP A 16 45.26 -5.94 37.70
N VAL A 17 43.95 -5.86 37.96
CA VAL A 17 42.93 -6.52 37.13
C VAL A 17 42.80 -5.65 35.90
N SER A 18 43.64 -5.88 34.92
CA SER A 18 43.46 -5.35 33.56
C SER A 18 42.13 -5.88 33.00
N LEU A 19 41.17 -4.97 32.83
CA LEU A 19 39.96 -5.21 32.07
C LEU A 19 40.32 -5.72 30.66
N PRO A 20 39.65 -6.76 30.13
CA PRO A 20 39.97 -7.24 28.81
C PRO A 20 39.72 -6.13 27.79
N ASP A 21 40.73 -5.83 27.02
CA ASP A 21 40.73 -4.93 25.87
C ASP A 21 39.51 -5.25 24.99
N ALA A 22 38.62 -4.27 24.80
CA ALA A 22 37.47 -4.39 23.92
C ALA A 22 38.02 -4.59 22.50
N GLY A 23 38.27 -5.85 22.16
CA GLY A 23 38.94 -6.29 20.96
C GLY A 23 38.34 -5.62 19.73
N THR A 24 39.21 -4.87 19.05
CA THR A 24 38.91 -4.20 17.77
C THR A 24 38.42 -5.24 16.78
N GLU A 25 37.11 -5.26 16.54
CA GLU A 25 36.44 -6.21 15.61
C GLU A 25 37.10 -6.12 14.23
N THR A 26 37.69 -7.22 13.74
CA THR A 26 38.42 -7.21 12.46
C THR A 26 37.45 -6.90 11.29
N ALA A 27 37.95 -6.24 10.24
CA ALA A 27 37.18 -5.90 9.06
C ALA A 27 36.45 -7.13 8.44
N ALA A 28 37.07 -8.31 8.54
CA ALA A 28 36.51 -9.57 8.08
C ALA A 28 35.31 -10.02 8.92
N VAL A 29 35.35 -9.88 10.25
CA VAL A 29 34.24 -10.21 11.17
C VAL A 29 33.10 -9.23 10.93
N ARG A 30 33.38 -7.94 10.80
CA ARG A 30 32.42 -6.89 10.50
C ARG A 30 31.70 -7.14 9.14
N LYS A 31 32.47 -7.56 8.12
CA LYS A 31 31.89 -7.94 6.80
C LYS A 31 30.97 -9.15 6.91
N LYS A 32 31.37 -10.21 7.64
CA LYS A 32 30.54 -11.41 7.86
C LYS A 32 29.24 -11.08 8.60
N ARG A 33 29.31 -10.27 9.68
CA ARG A 33 28.12 -9.83 10.43
C ARG A 33 27.17 -9.02 9.55
N LYS A 34 27.68 -8.10 8.74
CA LYS A 34 26.87 -7.30 7.79
C LYS A 34 26.17 -8.19 6.77
N THR A 35 26.89 -9.17 6.20
CA THR A 35 26.31 -10.12 5.24
C THR A 35 25.24 -11.01 5.89
N ALA A 36 25.47 -11.50 7.11
CA ALA A 36 24.48 -12.30 7.84
C ALA A 36 23.21 -11.49 8.18
N ALA A 37 23.38 -10.24 8.64
CA ALA A 37 22.27 -9.34 8.91
C ALA A 37 21.45 -9.03 7.64
N MET A 38 22.10 -8.82 6.50
CA MET A 38 21.42 -8.62 5.22
C MET A 38 20.65 -9.87 4.77
N LYS A 39 21.20 -11.07 4.95
CA LYS A 39 20.49 -12.33 4.62
C LYS A 39 19.29 -12.54 5.54
N LEU A 40 19.40 -12.23 6.82
CA LEU A 40 18.30 -12.35 7.78
C LEU A 40 17.17 -11.36 7.42
N ALA A 41 17.51 -10.12 7.10
CA ALA A 41 16.54 -9.13 6.67
C ALA A 41 15.83 -9.54 5.37
N ALA A 42 16.57 -10.08 4.39
CA ALA A 42 15.96 -10.61 3.15
C ALA A 42 14.99 -11.76 3.44
N ALA A 43 15.37 -12.72 4.30
CA ALA A 43 14.50 -13.84 4.67
C ALA A 43 13.22 -13.38 5.39
N GLN A 44 13.30 -12.35 6.22
CA GLN A 44 12.10 -11.75 6.86
C GLN A 44 11.16 -11.13 5.84
N ILE A 45 11.70 -10.42 4.85
CA ILE A 45 10.92 -9.82 3.76
C ILE A 45 10.29 -10.91 2.91
N GLU A 46 11.05 -11.95 2.52
CA GLU A 46 10.55 -13.10 1.76
C GLU A 46 9.42 -13.84 2.49
N ALA A 47 9.55 -14.03 3.80
CA ALA A 47 8.51 -14.63 4.62
C ALA A 47 7.21 -13.79 4.63
N ARG A 48 7.34 -12.46 4.64
CA ARG A 48 6.20 -11.53 4.56
C ARG A 48 5.55 -11.51 3.18
N ILE A 49 6.36 -11.49 2.14
CA ILE A 49 5.92 -11.58 0.74
C ILE A 49 5.29 -12.97 0.49
N GLY A 50 5.77 -14.01 1.19
CA GLY A 50 5.41 -15.42 0.99
C GLY A 50 5.96 -15.96 -0.33
N TYR A 51 7.13 -15.48 -0.73
CA TYR A 51 7.88 -15.94 -1.90
C TYR A 51 9.38 -15.90 -1.62
N ILE A 52 10.10 -16.97 -1.94
CA ILE A 52 11.56 -17.09 -1.79
C ILE A 52 12.17 -16.89 -3.16
N PHE A 53 13.01 -15.88 -3.29
CA PHE A 53 13.65 -15.53 -4.55
C PHE A 53 14.85 -16.43 -4.85
N LYS A 54 14.90 -16.97 -6.08
CA LYS A 54 16.08 -17.66 -6.64
C LYS A 54 17.21 -16.66 -6.89
N ASP A 55 16.86 -15.48 -7.42
CA ASP A 55 17.78 -14.35 -7.58
C ASP A 55 17.51 -13.25 -6.52
N PRO A 56 18.34 -13.18 -5.46
CA PRO A 56 18.20 -12.15 -4.41
C PRO A 56 18.38 -10.71 -4.93
N LEU A 57 18.96 -10.51 -6.13
CA LEU A 57 19.14 -9.19 -6.70
C LEU A 57 17.80 -8.59 -7.14
N LEU A 58 16.86 -9.40 -7.59
CA LEU A 58 15.51 -8.95 -7.94
C LEU A 58 14.80 -8.37 -6.72
N LEU A 59 14.85 -9.07 -5.58
CA LEU A 59 14.31 -8.55 -4.32
C LEU A 59 15.00 -7.24 -3.91
N ALA A 60 16.34 -7.20 -3.97
CA ALA A 60 17.09 -6.01 -3.60
C ALA A 60 16.76 -4.81 -4.51
N THR A 61 16.56 -5.03 -5.81
CA THR A 61 16.20 -4.02 -6.80
C THR A 61 14.78 -3.51 -6.55
N ALA A 62 13.82 -4.38 -6.27
CA ALA A 62 12.44 -4.00 -5.97
C ALA A 62 12.31 -3.02 -4.79
N PHE A 63 13.23 -3.08 -3.83
CA PHE A 63 13.26 -2.17 -2.67
C PHE A 63 14.25 -1.00 -2.81
N THR A 64 14.85 -0.78 -3.98
CA THR A 64 15.83 0.28 -4.19
C THR A 64 15.21 1.47 -4.94
N HIS A 65 14.98 2.58 -4.20
CA HIS A 65 14.50 3.82 -4.79
C HIS A 65 15.62 4.52 -5.57
N VAL A 66 15.27 5.23 -6.64
CA VAL A 66 16.21 5.94 -7.51
C VAL A 66 17.15 6.91 -6.74
N SER A 67 16.68 7.50 -5.65
CA SER A 67 17.49 8.40 -4.81
C SER A 67 18.65 7.70 -4.07
N ALA A 68 18.60 6.38 -3.93
CA ALA A 68 19.68 5.60 -3.32
C ALA A 68 20.85 5.36 -4.26
N LEU A 69 20.68 5.67 -5.55
CA LEU A 69 21.67 5.40 -6.60
C LEU A 69 22.55 6.62 -6.83
N LYS A 70 23.86 6.40 -6.93
CA LYS A 70 24.88 7.47 -7.02
C LYS A 70 24.98 8.11 -8.41
N SER A 71 24.38 7.53 -9.45
CA SER A 71 24.52 8.00 -10.83
C SER A 71 23.24 7.78 -11.64
N GLN A 72 23.00 8.68 -12.60
CA GLN A 72 21.85 8.53 -13.53
C GLN A 72 21.94 7.27 -14.41
N ARG A 73 23.14 6.76 -14.66
CA ARG A 73 23.35 5.53 -15.46
C ARG A 73 22.83 4.28 -14.75
N SER A 74 22.70 4.31 -13.42
CA SER A 74 22.19 3.19 -12.62
C SER A 74 20.68 3.28 -12.34
N ARG A 75 19.91 4.15 -13.00
CA ARG A 75 18.44 4.17 -12.85
C ARG A 75 17.79 2.83 -13.20
N ALA A 76 18.40 2.06 -14.11
CA ALA A 76 17.95 0.71 -14.42
C ALA A 76 18.02 -0.27 -13.24
N ASP A 77 18.84 0.06 -12.22
CA ASP A 77 19.03 -0.73 -11.01
C ASP A 77 18.04 -0.32 -9.88
N SER A 78 17.12 0.62 -10.16
CA SER A 78 16.03 0.99 -9.27
C SER A 78 14.78 0.15 -9.53
N TYR A 79 13.83 0.23 -8.60
CA TYR A 79 12.56 -0.49 -8.70
C TYR A 79 11.73 -0.13 -9.95
N GLN A 80 11.95 1.02 -10.58
CA GLN A 80 11.06 1.59 -11.62
C GLN A 80 10.79 0.67 -12.81
N ARG A 81 11.78 -0.11 -13.26
CA ARG A 81 11.57 -1.08 -14.35
C ARG A 81 10.75 -2.29 -13.90
N LEU A 82 10.92 -2.71 -12.65
CA LEU A 82 10.13 -3.78 -12.05
C LEU A 82 8.70 -3.32 -11.78
N GLU A 83 8.52 -2.08 -11.32
CA GLU A 83 7.23 -1.41 -11.16
C GLU A 83 6.46 -1.41 -12.48
N PHE A 84 7.08 -0.91 -13.56
CA PHE A 84 6.46 -0.90 -14.88
C PHE A 84 5.97 -2.30 -15.31
N LEU A 85 6.80 -3.32 -15.14
CA LEU A 85 6.44 -4.70 -15.48
C LEU A 85 5.35 -5.22 -14.54
N GLY A 86 5.49 -4.97 -13.26
CA GLY A 86 4.58 -5.45 -12.21
C GLY A 86 3.16 -4.89 -12.31
N ASP A 87 3.02 -3.62 -12.68
CA ASP A 87 1.72 -2.99 -12.97
C ASP A 87 0.96 -3.76 -14.07
N HIS A 88 1.63 -4.09 -15.18
CA HIS A 88 1.03 -4.87 -16.27
C HIS A 88 0.70 -6.31 -15.86
N VAL A 89 1.57 -6.95 -15.07
CA VAL A 89 1.31 -8.29 -14.54
C VAL A 89 0.13 -8.28 -13.57
N LEU A 90 0.07 -7.29 -12.66
CA LEU A 90 -1.05 -7.10 -11.74
C LEU A 90 -2.36 -6.93 -12.52
N GLY A 91 -2.37 -6.03 -13.50
CA GLY A 91 -3.55 -5.79 -14.35
C GLY A 91 -4.03 -7.05 -15.05
N LEU A 92 -3.12 -7.85 -15.62
CA LEU A 92 -3.46 -9.10 -16.28
C LEU A 92 -4.06 -10.13 -15.29
N VAL A 93 -3.41 -10.34 -14.14
CA VAL A 93 -3.89 -11.33 -13.13
C VAL A 93 -5.25 -10.90 -12.59
N ILE A 94 -5.44 -9.64 -12.23
CA ILE A 94 -6.72 -9.14 -11.72
C ILE A 94 -7.82 -9.25 -12.79
N SER A 95 -7.50 -8.96 -14.06
CA SER A 95 -8.46 -9.12 -15.16
C SER A 95 -8.92 -10.57 -15.31
N ASP A 96 -8.00 -11.54 -15.25
CA ASP A 96 -8.33 -12.96 -15.28
C ASP A 96 -9.18 -13.38 -14.08
N MET A 97 -8.81 -12.92 -12.87
CA MET A 97 -9.61 -13.16 -11.67
C MET A 97 -11.03 -12.61 -11.77
N LEU A 98 -11.19 -11.38 -12.28
CA LEU A 98 -12.51 -10.76 -12.49
C LEU A 98 -13.33 -11.50 -13.53
N TYR A 99 -12.73 -11.86 -14.65
CA TYR A 99 -13.40 -12.60 -15.72
C TYR A 99 -13.98 -13.92 -15.23
N ARG A 100 -13.22 -14.64 -14.39
CA ARG A 100 -13.68 -15.93 -13.83
C ARG A 100 -14.69 -15.75 -12.69
N ALA A 101 -14.55 -14.73 -11.87
CA ALA A 101 -15.38 -14.54 -10.68
C ALA A 101 -16.74 -13.90 -10.98
N PHE A 102 -16.83 -13.11 -12.06
CA PHE A 102 -18.03 -12.34 -12.43
C PHE A 102 -18.46 -12.62 -13.86
N PRO A 103 -18.95 -13.84 -14.18
CA PRO A 103 -19.26 -14.25 -15.56
C PRO A 103 -20.43 -13.48 -16.20
N GLN A 104 -21.22 -12.78 -15.39
CA GLN A 104 -22.36 -11.96 -15.86
C GLN A 104 -22.00 -10.47 -15.95
N ALA A 105 -20.80 -10.06 -15.49
CA ALA A 105 -20.41 -8.66 -15.55
C ALA A 105 -20.08 -8.24 -16.98
N ASP A 106 -20.57 -7.08 -17.39
CA ASP A 106 -20.19 -6.48 -18.67
C ASP A 106 -18.77 -5.89 -18.61
N GLU A 107 -18.24 -5.48 -19.77
CA GLU A 107 -16.88 -4.89 -19.88
C GLU A 107 -16.77 -3.62 -19.01
N GLY A 108 -17.79 -2.77 -18.98
CA GLY A 108 -17.78 -1.53 -18.21
C GLY A 108 -17.73 -1.78 -16.69
N GLU A 109 -18.40 -2.81 -16.19
CA GLU A 109 -18.31 -3.23 -14.80
C GLU A 109 -16.94 -3.82 -14.49
N MET A 110 -16.44 -4.73 -15.34
CA MET A 110 -15.10 -5.30 -15.16
C MET A 110 -14.01 -4.23 -15.14
N SER A 111 -14.08 -3.24 -16.04
CA SER A 111 -13.15 -2.12 -16.08
C SER A 111 -13.18 -1.26 -14.81
N LYS A 112 -14.37 -1.00 -14.24
CA LYS A 112 -14.50 -0.27 -12.97
C LYS A 112 -13.92 -1.06 -11.80
N ARG A 113 -14.17 -2.37 -11.72
CA ARG A 113 -13.61 -3.28 -10.72
C ARG A 113 -12.08 -3.32 -10.82
N LEU A 114 -11.56 -3.49 -12.03
CA LEU A 114 -10.12 -3.49 -12.31
C LEU A 114 -9.48 -2.20 -11.80
N ALA A 115 -9.98 -1.04 -12.21
CA ALA A 115 -9.44 0.27 -11.81
C ALA A 115 -9.38 0.46 -10.29
N GLU A 116 -10.37 -0.04 -9.52
CA GLU A 116 -10.35 0.01 -8.06
C GLU A 116 -9.31 -0.94 -7.45
N LEU A 117 -9.09 -2.09 -8.05
CA LEU A 117 -8.18 -3.11 -7.53
C LEU A 117 -6.72 -2.83 -7.83
N VAL A 118 -6.41 -2.24 -8.99
CA VAL A 118 -5.02 -1.95 -9.41
C VAL A 118 -4.55 -0.54 -9.02
N ARG A 119 -5.40 0.28 -8.41
CA ARG A 119 -5.00 1.64 -8.02
C ARG A 119 -3.86 1.64 -6.99
N LYS A 120 -3.05 2.67 -7.03
CA LYS A 120 -1.84 2.82 -6.20
C LYS A 120 -2.10 2.67 -4.69
N GLU A 121 -3.25 3.16 -4.21
CA GLU A 121 -3.64 3.01 -2.80
C GLU A 121 -3.93 1.55 -2.42
N ALA A 122 -4.52 0.76 -3.33
CA ALA A 122 -4.74 -0.66 -3.10
C ALA A 122 -3.41 -1.42 -3.00
N CYS A 123 -2.48 -1.14 -3.91
CA CYS A 123 -1.11 -1.68 -3.86
C CYS A 123 -0.37 -1.25 -2.59
N ALA A 124 -0.47 0.03 -2.21
CA ALA A 124 0.14 0.54 -0.98
C ALA A 124 -0.43 -0.12 0.27
N ASP A 125 -1.72 -0.44 0.30
CA ASP A 125 -2.35 -1.13 1.43
C ASP A 125 -1.89 -2.58 1.57
N VAL A 126 -1.64 -3.27 0.45
CA VAL A 126 -1.06 -4.63 0.45
C VAL A 126 0.37 -4.59 0.98
N ALA A 127 1.16 -3.60 0.58
CA ALA A 127 2.54 -3.44 1.02
C ALA A 127 2.69 -2.80 2.42
N ARG A 128 1.60 -2.41 3.07
CA ARG A 128 1.64 -1.65 4.33
C ARG A 128 1.96 -2.54 5.53
N THR A 129 3.21 -2.92 5.65
CA THR A 129 3.75 -3.51 6.89
C THR A 129 5.00 -2.75 7.32
N PRO A 130 5.27 -2.61 8.63
CA PRO A 130 6.47 -1.92 9.11
C PRO A 130 7.75 -2.49 8.50
N ASP A 131 7.87 -3.80 8.44
CA ASP A 131 9.07 -4.49 7.94
C ASP A 131 9.36 -4.16 6.46
N LEU A 132 8.32 -4.06 5.60
CA LEU A 132 8.48 -3.70 4.20
C LEU A 132 8.84 -2.21 4.04
N LEU A 133 8.27 -1.33 4.87
CA LEU A 133 8.62 0.09 4.88
C LEU A 133 10.11 0.30 5.21
N ASP A 134 10.61 -0.41 6.20
CA ASP A 134 12.02 -0.29 6.64
C ASP A 134 13.00 -0.90 5.64
N ALA A 135 12.56 -1.86 4.84
CA ALA A 135 13.36 -2.45 3.78
C ALA A 135 13.64 -1.49 2.60
N ILE A 136 12.83 -0.43 2.42
CA ILE A 136 12.99 0.51 1.30
C ILE A 136 14.29 1.30 1.45
N LYS A 137 15.17 1.15 0.47
CA LYS A 137 16.47 1.85 0.41
C LYS A 137 16.27 3.24 -0.21
N LEU A 138 16.57 4.25 0.57
CA LEU A 138 16.53 5.66 0.16
C LEU A 138 17.95 6.25 0.18
N GLY A 139 18.17 7.31 -0.61
CA GLY A 139 19.37 8.13 -0.52
C GLY A 139 19.42 8.99 0.75
N SER A 140 20.36 9.94 0.80
CA SER A 140 20.48 10.90 1.91
C SER A 140 19.27 11.83 1.97
N VAL A 141 18.29 11.47 2.77
CA VAL A 141 17.08 12.28 3.04
C VAL A 141 16.92 12.44 4.55
N GLY A 142 16.47 13.62 4.98
CA GLY A 142 16.17 13.86 6.40
C GLY A 142 15.12 12.88 6.92
N ALA A 143 15.16 12.55 8.23
CA ALA A 143 14.32 11.50 8.82
C ALA A 143 12.82 11.66 8.53
N GLY A 144 12.27 12.88 8.62
CA GLY A 144 10.85 13.13 8.33
C GLY A 144 10.50 13.03 6.84
N ALA A 145 11.41 13.48 5.96
CA ALA A 145 11.25 13.35 4.51
C ALA A 145 11.35 11.89 4.07
N GLY A 146 12.27 11.12 4.67
CA GLY A 146 12.42 9.68 4.40
C GLY A 146 11.16 8.88 4.73
N ALA A 147 10.50 9.15 5.85
CA ALA A 147 9.25 8.48 6.23
C ALA A 147 8.09 8.80 5.26
N ARG A 148 7.97 10.07 4.82
CA ARG A 148 6.96 10.46 3.82
C ARG A 148 7.24 9.81 2.47
N LEU A 149 8.50 9.82 2.03
CA LEU A 149 8.89 9.21 0.75
C LEU A 149 8.63 7.71 0.75
N ARG A 150 8.94 6.98 1.84
CA ARG A 150 8.60 5.56 1.96
C ARG A 150 7.11 5.30 1.78
N LYS A 151 6.26 6.10 2.42
CA LYS A 151 4.80 5.96 2.27
C LYS A 151 4.33 6.25 0.85
N SER A 152 4.90 7.25 0.18
CA SER A 152 4.48 7.62 -1.18
C SER A 152 4.86 6.59 -2.24
N VAL A 153 5.92 5.82 -2.02
CA VAL A 153 6.42 4.81 -2.97
C VAL A 153 5.94 3.38 -2.66
N LEU A 154 5.11 3.20 -1.63
CA LEU A 154 4.66 1.85 -1.25
C LEU A 154 3.89 1.13 -2.36
N GLY A 155 3.05 1.85 -3.09
CA GLY A 155 2.35 1.29 -4.25
C GLY A 155 3.33 0.81 -5.31
N ASP A 156 4.28 1.66 -5.66
CA ASP A 156 5.32 1.37 -6.65
C ASP A 156 6.18 0.16 -6.24
N ILE A 157 6.51 0.06 -4.94
CA ILE A 157 7.26 -1.10 -4.40
C ILE A 157 6.42 -2.38 -4.47
N CYS A 158 5.12 -2.31 -4.22
CA CYS A 158 4.23 -3.46 -4.36
C CYS A 158 4.25 -3.99 -5.80
N GLU A 159 4.07 -3.11 -6.76
CA GLU A 159 4.15 -3.46 -8.19
C GLU A 159 5.54 -3.98 -8.56
N ALA A 160 6.61 -3.36 -8.05
CA ALA A 160 7.97 -3.83 -8.29
C ALA A 160 8.22 -5.24 -7.73
N VAL A 161 7.64 -5.57 -6.58
CA VAL A 161 7.70 -6.94 -6.01
C VAL A 161 6.96 -7.92 -6.92
N ILE A 162 5.79 -7.56 -7.46
CA ILE A 162 5.06 -8.40 -8.42
C ILE A 162 5.90 -8.64 -9.68
N GLY A 163 6.51 -7.59 -10.23
CA GLY A 163 7.41 -7.70 -11.37
C GLY A 163 8.64 -8.56 -11.09
N ALA A 164 9.22 -8.45 -9.89
CA ALA A 164 10.34 -9.26 -9.47
C ALA A 164 9.95 -10.75 -9.34
N ILE A 165 8.81 -11.07 -8.73
CA ILE A 165 8.29 -12.43 -8.61
C ILE A 165 8.03 -13.02 -10.01
N PHE A 166 7.46 -12.21 -10.91
CA PHE A 166 7.21 -12.65 -12.28
C PHE A 166 8.50 -13.02 -13.03
N LEU A 167 9.55 -12.22 -12.89
CA LEU A 167 10.84 -12.52 -13.53
C LEU A 167 11.54 -13.76 -12.95
N ASP A 168 11.39 -13.97 -11.64
CA ASP A 168 12.05 -15.05 -10.91
C ASP A 168 11.30 -16.38 -10.99
N GLY A 169 9.97 -16.35 -10.91
CA GLY A 169 9.10 -17.54 -10.81
C GLY A 169 8.07 -17.68 -11.92
N GLY A 170 8.00 -16.73 -12.85
CA GLY A 170 7.03 -16.71 -13.94
C GLY A 170 5.62 -16.33 -13.51
N TYR A 171 4.69 -16.43 -14.46
CA TYR A 171 3.28 -16.05 -14.25
C TYR A 171 2.62 -16.81 -13.07
N PRO A 172 2.77 -18.14 -12.89
CA PRO A 172 2.11 -18.85 -11.79
C PRO A 172 2.52 -18.35 -10.40
N ALA A 173 3.77 -17.94 -10.22
CA ALA A 173 4.24 -17.38 -8.96
C ALA A 173 3.63 -16.01 -8.69
N ALA A 174 3.60 -15.13 -9.70
CA ALA A 174 2.99 -13.81 -9.61
C ALA A 174 1.47 -13.92 -9.39
N GLU A 175 0.79 -14.79 -10.12
CA GLU A 175 -0.63 -15.09 -9.94
C GLU A 175 -0.95 -15.51 -8.51
N SER A 176 -0.20 -16.45 -7.95
CA SER A 176 -0.37 -16.93 -6.57
C SER A 176 -0.19 -15.80 -5.55
N PHE A 177 0.79 -14.91 -5.75
CA PHE A 177 0.98 -13.74 -4.89
C PHE A 177 -0.20 -12.77 -4.98
N VAL A 178 -0.64 -12.43 -6.19
CA VAL A 178 -1.75 -11.49 -6.39
C VAL A 178 -3.05 -12.07 -5.85
N GLN A 179 -3.40 -13.32 -6.17
CA GLN A 179 -4.61 -13.97 -5.67
C GLN A 179 -4.69 -13.93 -4.14
N ARG A 180 -3.61 -14.29 -3.45
CA ARG A 180 -3.56 -14.31 -1.98
C ARG A 180 -3.83 -12.93 -1.37
N ASN A 181 -3.38 -11.85 -2.01
CA ASN A 181 -3.46 -10.50 -1.45
C ASN A 181 -4.65 -9.69 -1.94
N TRP A 182 -5.26 -10.05 -3.09
CA TRP A 182 -6.36 -9.29 -3.69
C TRP A 182 -7.73 -9.98 -3.61
N LEU A 183 -7.79 -11.31 -3.36
CA LEU A 183 -9.05 -12.06 -3.39
C LEU A 183 -10.13 -11.45 -2.47
N GLU A 184 -9.79 -11.12 -1.23
CA GLU A 184 -10.74 -10.52 -0.29
C GLU A 184 -11.18 -9.12 -0.73
N ARG A 185 -10.27 -8.33 -1.32
CA ARG A 185 -10.57 -7.00 -1.85
C ARG A 185 -11.50 -7.07 -3.06
N MET A 186 -11.31 -8.07 -3.90
CA MET A 186 -12.16 -8.32 -5.06
C MET A 186 -13.59 -8.70 -4.63
N ARG A 187 -13.72 -9.53 -3.59
CA ARG A 187 -15.03 -9.98 -3.07
C ARG A 187 -15.76 -8.89 -2.29
N LYS A 188 -15.03 -8.01 -1.63
CA LYS A 188 -15.59 -6.92 -0.80
C LYS A 188 -14.98 -5.58 -1.24
N PRO A 189 -15.43 -5.01 -2.35
CA PRO A 189 -14.92 -3.73 -2.81
C PRO A 189 -15.15 -2.65 -1.75
N ALA A 190 -14.12 -1.82 -1.51
CA ALA A 190 -14.16 -0.76 -0.49
C ALA A 190 -15.13 0.39 -0.84
N ARG A 191 -15.59 0.45 -2.09
CA ARG A 191 -16.50 1.48 -2.60
C ARG A 191 -17.57 0.84 -3.48
N PRO A 192 -18.77 1.42 -3.55
CA PRO A 192 -19.78 1.01 -4.53
C PRO A 192 -19.18 1.08 -5.94
N LEU A 193 -19.34 0.02 -6.70
CA LEU A 193 -18.79 -0.11 -8.06
C LEU A 193 -19.53 0.79 -9.06
N ARG A 194 -20.76 1.12 -8.77
CA ARG A 194 -21.60 2.05 -9.56
C ARG A 194 -21.79 3.35 -8.79
N ASP A 195 -21.72 4.47 -9.51
CA ASP A 195 -22.04 5.78 -8.94
C ASP A 195 -23.56 5.82 -8.68
N SER A 196 -23.98 6.07 -7.45
CA SER A 196 -25.38 6.09 -7.06
C SER A 196 -26.23 7.01 -7.93
N LYS A 197 -25.65 8.11 -8.45
CA LYS A 197 -26.35 9.02 -9.38
C LYS A 197 -26.64 8.34 -10.73
N THR A 198 -25.69 7.57 -11.24
CA THR A 198 -25.86 6.80 -12.49
C THR A 198 -26.89 5.70 -12.29
N VAL A 199 -26.81 4.95 -11.19
CA VAL A 199 -27.78 3.90 -10.87
C VAL A 199 -29.19 4.48 -10.73
N LEU A 200 -29.34 5.63 -10.05
CA LEU A 200 -30.66 6.28 -9.90
C LEU A 200 -31.20 6.77 -11.25
N GLN A 201 -30.35 7.29 -12.12
CA GLN A 201 -30.73 7.73 -13.45
C GLN A 201 -31.21 6.54 -14.32
N GLU A 202 -30.45 5.44 -14.35
CA GLU A 202 -30.78 4.22 -15.08
C GLU A 202 -32.10 3.61 -14.56
N TRP A 203 -32.25 3.55 -13.23
CA TRP A 203 -33.49 3.06 -12.61
C TRP A 203 -34.68 3.93 -12.92
N ALA A 204 -34.55 5.26 -12.83
CA ALA A 204 -35.62 6.20 -13.18
C ALA A 204 -36.02 6.04 -14.65
N GLN A 205 -35.05 5.95 -15.55
CA GLN A 205 -35.29 5.72 -16.97
C GLN A 205 -36.01 4.38 -17.24
N GLY A 206 -35.60 3.30 -16.56
CA GLY A 206 -36.24 1.99 -16.63
C GLY A 206 -37.70 1.98 -16.12
N LYS A 207 -38.05 2.94 -15.25
CA LYS A 207 -39.41 3.19 -14.76
C LYS A 207 -40.21 4.18 -15.63
N GLY A 208 -39.62 4.70 -16.71
CA GLY A 208 -40.24 5.74 -17.53
C GLY A 208 -40.31 7.11 -16.85
N LEU A 209 -39.52 7.31 -15.78
CA LEU A 209 -39.42 8.60 -15.08
C LEU A 209 -38.39 9.51 -15.76
N PRO A 210 -38.51 10.84 -15.63
CA PRO A 210 -37.50 11.77 -16.14
C PRO A 210 -36.20 11.66 -15.35
N THR A 211 -35.12 12.26 -15.87
CA THR A 211 -33.82 12.33 -15.20
C THR A 211 -33.94 12.97 -13.81
N PRO A 212 -33.32 12.37 -12.77
CA PRO A 212 -33.31 12.94 -11.43
C PRO A 212 -32.70 14.34 -11.38
N VAL A 213 -33.39 15.27 -10.67
CA VAL A 213 -32.97 16.66 -10.52
C VAL A 213 -32.38 16.85 -9.12
N TYR A 214 -31.19 17.43 -9.05
CA TYR A 214 -30.51 17.71 -7.80
C TYR A 214 -30.54 19.20 -7.48
N ARG A 215 -30.98 19.56 -6.27
CA ARG A 215 -31.00 20.94 -5.79
C ARG A 215 -30.25 21.07 -4.48
N GLU A 216 -29.47 22.11 -4.34
CA GLU A 216 -28.83 22.48 -3.08
C GLU A 216 -29.91 23.01 -2.12
N VAL A 217 -30.00 22.40 -0.95
CA VAL A 217 -30.94 22.78 0.11
C VAL A 217 -30.28 23.74 1.07
N GLU A 218 -29.02 23.44 1.44
CA GLU A 218 -28.29 24.21 2.43
C GLU A 218 -26.78 24.06 2.20
N ARG A 219 -26.05 25.13 2.53
CA ARG A 219 -24.60 25.09 2.66
C ARG A 219 -24.22 25.65 4.03
N SER A 220 -23.47 24.88 4.83
CA SER A 220 -23.05 25.25 6.16
C SER A 220 -21.56 24.90 6.38
N GLY A 221 -21.03 25.22 7.55
CA GLY A 221 -19.63 24.97 7.91
C GLY A 221 -18.65 26.05 7.46
N PRO A 222 -17.41 26.02 7.99
CA PRO A 222 -16.37 26.99 7.66
C PRO A 222 -15.84 26.77 6.23
N HIS A 223 -15.19 27.80 5.66
CA HIS A 223 -14.66 27.74 4.28
C HIS A 223 -13.70 26.57 4.01
N HIS A 224 -12.97 26.10 5.02
CA HIS A 224 -12.00 25.01 4.90
C HIS A 224 -12.61 23.62 5.17
N ASP A 225 -13.88 23.56 5.65
CA ASP A 225 -14.63 22.33 5.88
C ASP A 225 -16.13 22.57 5.62
N PRO A 226 -16.52 22.84 4.36
CA PRO A 226 -17.91 23.12 4.01
C PRO A 226 -18.75 21.84 4.06
N GLN A 227 -20.00 21.97 4.52
CA GLN A 227 -21.02 20.93 4.46
C GLN A 227 -22.11 21.33 3.48
N PHE A 228 -22.44 20.45 2.55
CA PHE A 228 -23.49 20.64 1.58
C PHE A 228 -24.64 19.69 1.86
N ARG A 229 -25.87 20.21 1.91
CA ARG A 229 -27.09 19.41 1.91
C ARG A 229 -27.74 19.54 0.54
N VAL A 230 -27.99 18.42 -0.12
CA VAL A 230 -28.58 18.36 -1.46
C VAL A 230 -29.79 17.42 -1.42
N ALA A 231 -30.87 17.83 -2.02
CA ALA A 231 -32.01 16.98 -2.28
C ALA A 231 -32.01 16.50 -3.74
N VAL A 232 -32.47 15.26 -3.95
CA VAL A 232 -32.79 14.72 -5.27
C VAL A 232 -34.32 14.59 -5.40
N ASP A 233 -34.83 15.10 -6.49
CA ASP A 233 -36.27 15.10 -6.82
C ASP A 233 -36.53 14.21 -8.03
N LEU A 234 -37.57 13.37 -7.92
CA LEU A 234 -38.17 12.59 -9.01
C LEU A 234 -39.68 12.73 -8.92
N PRO A 235 -40.38 12.96 -10.03
CA PRO A 235 -41.84 13.08 -10.04
C PRO A 235 -42.52 11.82 -9.47
N GLY A 236 -43.48 12.04 -8.59
CA GLY A 236 -44.23 10.96 -7.94
C GLY A 236 -43.55 10.33 -6.74
N LEU A 237 -42.31 10.73 -6.42
CA LEU A 237 -41.55 10.26 -5.26
C LEU A 237 -41.25 11.40 -4.30
N ALA A 238 -41.24 11.11 -2.99
CA ALA A 238 -40.81 12.08 -2.02
C ALA A 238 -39.29 12.39 -2.23
N PRO A 239 -38.85 13.64 -2.10
CA PRO A 239 -37.45 13.98 -2.18
C PRO A 239 -36.58 13.17 -1.22
N ALA A 240 -35.33 12.89 -1.59
CA ALA A 240 -34.35 12.30 -0.70
C ALA A 240 -33.17 13.26 -0.54
N GLU A 241 -32.65 13.37 0.68
CA GLU A 241 -31.57 14.31 1.00
C GLU A 241 -30.27 13.57 1.33
N GLY A 242 -29.16 14.23 1.00
CA GLY A 242 -27.82 13.77 1.35
C GLY A 242 -26.94 14.93 1.80
N VAL A 243 -25.99 14.63 2.69
CA VAL A 243 -25.02 15.61 3.21
C VAL A 243 -23.61 15.13 2.86
N GLY A 244 -22.72 16.06 2.51
CA GLY A 244 -21.32 15.75 2.20
C GLY A 244 -20.42 16.99 2.17
N GLY A 245 -19.13 16.78 2.28
CA GLY A 245 -18.11 17.84 2.24
C GLY A 245 -17.94 18.54 0.87
N SER A 246 -18.65 18.07 -0.14
CA SER A 246 -18.77 18.73 -1.44
C SER A 246 -20.17 18.49 -2.02
N LYS A 247 -20.63 19.40 -2.90
CA LYS A 247 -21.92 19.26 -3.59
C LYS A 247 -22.06 17.88 -4.27
N ARG A 248 -21.02 17.43 -4.98
CA ARG A 248 -21.00 16.13 -5.64
C ARG A 248 -21.07 14.94 -4.65
N ALA A 249 -20.45 15.06 -3.49
CA ALA A 249 -20.55 14.03 -2.44
C ALA A 249 -21.97 13.97 -1.86
N ALA A 250 -22.59 15.12 -1.58
CA ALA A 250 -23.96 15.22 -1.09
C ALA A 250 -24.98 14.67 -2.10
N GLU A 251 -24.81 14.96 -3.40
CA GLU A 251 -25.64 14.42 -4.49
C GLU A 251 -25.59 12.88 -4.55
N LYS A 252 -24.41 12.28 -4.37
CA LYS A 252 -24.25 10.81 -4.32
C LYS A 252 -24.99 10.19 -3.13
N VAL A 253 -24.88 10.84 -1.97
CA VAL A 253 -25.58 10.38 -0.76
C VAL A 253 -27.09 10.49 -0.97
N ALA A 254 -27.60 11.60 -1.50
CA ALA A 254 -29.02 11.77 -1.80
C ALA A 254 -29.55 10.69 -2.76
N ALA A 255 -28.80 10.40 -3.84
CA ALA A 255 -29.13 9.33 -4.77
C ALA A 255 -29.16 7.95 -4.08
N SER A 256 -28.16 7.66 -3.24
CA SER A 256 -28.09 6.39 -2.48
C SER A 256 -29.28 6.23 -1.52
N VAL A 257 -29.67 7.29 -0.82
CA VAL A 257 -30.84 7.29 0.07
C VAL A 257 -32.14 7.02 -0.71
N MET A 258 -32.31 7.64 -1.87
CA MET A 258 -33.49 7.38 -2.72
C MET A 258 -33.51 5.93 -3.21
N LEU A 259 -32.41 5.41 -3.74
CA LEU A 259 -32.30 4.02 -4.20
C LEU A 259 -32.64 3.02 -3.07
N ALA A 260 -32.06 3.23 -1.88
CA ALA A 260 -32.33 2.36 -0.73
C ALA A 260 -33.80 2.36 -0.33
N ARG A 261 -34.46 3.53 -0.36
CA ARG A 261 -35.90 3.67 -0.06
C ARG A 261 -36.76 2.95 -1.09
N GLU A 262 -36.36 3.00 -2.35
CA GLU A 262 -37.08 2.34 -3.45
C GLU A 262 -36.72 0.85 -3.61
N GLY A 263 -35.92 0.29 -2.67
CA GLY A 263 -35.55 -1.13 -2.67
C GLY A 263 -34.57 -1.49 -3.78
N VAL A 264 -33.86 -0.49 -4.34
CA VAL A 264 -32.85 -0.70 -5.37
C VAL A 264 -31.50 -0.88 -4.69
N SER A 265 -31.05 -2.12 -4.57
CA SER A 265 -29.70 -2.41 -4.11
C SER A 265 -28.70 -1.95 -5.15
N GLY A 266 -27.68 -1.18 -4.75
CA GLY A 266 -26.59 -0.75 -5.63
C GLY A 266 -25.71 -1.91 -6.14
N ASP A 267 -25.87 -3.08 -5.56
CA ASP A 267 -25.32 -4.37 -5.94
C ASP A 267 -26.48 -5.30 -6.34
N ASN A 268 -26.98 -5.17 -7.56
CA ASN A 268 -27.78 -6.26 -8.14
C ASN A 268 -26.83 -7.41 -8.51
N ASN A 269 -26.53 -8.24 -7.54
CA ASN A 269 -26.01 -9.58 -7.73
C ASN A 269 -27.06 -10.58 -7.21
N ASP A 270 -28.30 -10.50 -7.76
CA ASP A 270 -29.33 -11.51 -7.60
C ASP A 270 -29.78 -11.97 -8.99
N GLY A 271 -29.26 -13.14 -9.39
CA GLY A 271 -29.65 -13.86 -10.59
C GLY A 271 -28.60 -14.85 -11.02
#